data_56504e76d33ea40e974dae0b78df7175
#
_entry.id   56504e76d33ea40e974dae0b78df7175
#
_cell.length_a   1.000
_cell.length_b   1.000
_cell.length_c   1.000
_cell.angle_alpha   90.00
_cell.angle_beta   90.00
_cell.angle_gamma   90.00
#
_symmetry.space_group_name_H-M   'P 1'
#
loop_
_entity.id
_entity.type
_entity.pdbx_description
1 polymer ?
#
loop_
_entity_poly.entity_id
_entity_poly.type
_entity_poly.pdbx_seq_one_letter_code
_entity_poly.pdbx_strand_id
1 'polypeptide(L)'
;RECDEMNIIDRQFFEFAETIKSLSEKELYYRIRKSFDAVPAETQKSCMDFFNQFNYWGRLDPDNGVYEEIELKQKALSEHIDDFIWLYERLCDYRSKKTLYAILNNWFCYDFVTASQTCEYLFDEYFDLDIIQCSRDEVVVDLGAFTGDTVLSYIRNFGADCYKKIYCYEITPSTFEVLAYNLGTYDRIELRLKGVGDEIGTMTVSENAAGSSANTLGFGGAVNVEVTTLDIDIDEPVTMIKADVEGFEQKALLGARNHILHDHPKLLFSVYHNNEDLWKIPRMIHDISSDYKFYLRYKSSPIYPTEITLIAV
;
A
#
# COMPACT_ATOMS: atom_id res chain seq x y z
N ARG A 1 6.31 15.53 -25.20
CA ARG A 1 5.09 16.38 -25.10
C ARG A 1 5.52 17.83 -25.16
N GLU A 2 4.92 18.64 -26.04
CA GLU A 2 5.19 20.06 -26.10
C GLU A 2 4.79 20.75 -24.78
N CYS A 3 5.57 21.72 -24.34
CA CYS A 3 5.50 22.40 -23.02
C CYS A 3 4.18 23.14 -22.77
N ASP A 4 3.32 23.27 -23.78
CA ASP A 4 2.09 24.09 -23.74
C ASP A 4 0.86 23.36 -23.13
N GLU A 5 0.92 22.03 -22.94
CA GLU A 5 -0.21 21.23 -22.41
C GLU A 5 0.00 20.68 -20.99
N MET A 6 1.15 20.96 -20.35
CA MET A 6 1.45 20.46 -19.02
C MET A 6 0.90 21.37 -17.92
N ASN A 7 0.15 20.79 -16.98
CA ASN A 7 -0.28 21.50 -15.77
C ASN A 7 0.88 21.68 -14.78
N ILE A 8 0.63 22.36 -13.66
CA ILE A 8 1.68 22.67 -12.66
C ILE A 8 2.31 21.42 -12.07
N ILE A 9 1.52 20.37 -11.82
CA ILE A 9 2.03 19.12 -11.22
C ILE A 9 2.86 18.34 -12.24
N ASP A 10 2.46 18.30 -13.51
CA ASP A 10 3.27 17.66 -14.55
C ASP A 10 4.66 18.32 -14.64
N ARG A 11 4.71 19.65 -14.62
CA ARG A 11 6.01 20.39 -14.63
C ARG A 11 6.84 20.07 -13.39
N GLN A 12 6.26 20.17 -12.19
CA GLN A 12 6.96 19.89 -10.93
C GLN A 12 7.50 18.46 -10.87
N PHE A 13 6.71 17.49 -11.31
CA PHE A 13 7.11 16.09 -11.32
C PHE A 13 8.28 15.83 -12.30
N PHE A 14 8.20 16.32 -13.53
CA PHE A 14 9.28 16.10 -14.49
C PHE A 14 10.54 16.89 -14.15
N GLU A 15 10.45 18.10 -13.62
CA GLU A 15 11.60 18.83 -13.07
C GLU A 15 12.25 18.10 -11.90
N PHE A 16 11.46 17.51 -11.02
CA PHE A 16 11.91 16.64 -9.95
C PHE A 16 12.64 15.40 -10.52
N ALA A 17 12.04 14.70 -11.46
CA ALA A 17 12.63 13.51 -12.07
C ALA A 17 13.98 13.82 -12.77
N GLU A 18 14.05 14.91 -13.51
CA GLU A 18 15.31 15.38 -14.11
C GLU A 18 16.36 15.75 -13.05
N THR A 19 15.93 16.35 -11.94
CA THR A 19 16.82 16.63 -10.81
C THR A 19 17.42 15.33 -10.26
N ILE A 20 16.58 14.32 -10.00
CA ILE A 20 17.06 13.01 -9.50
C ILE A 20 18.06 12.39 -10.49
N LYS A 21 17.73 12.36 -11.79
CA LYS A 21 18.60 11.80 -12.85
C LYS A 21 19.93 12.52 -12.97
N SER A 22 19.98 13.80 -12.66
CA SER A 22 21.21 14.61 -12.76
C SER A 22 22.20 14.38 -11.62
N LEU A 23 21.77 13.77 -10.53
CA LEU A 23 22.58 13.55 -9.33
C LEU A 23 23.24 12.18 -9.36
N SER A 24 24.50 12.11 -8.94
CA SER A 24 25.11 10.85 -8.56
C SER A 24 24.44 10.29 -7.29
N GLU A 25 24.51 8.97 -7.09
CA GLU A 25 24.00 8.31 -5.87
C GLU A 25 24.50 8.97 -4.59
N LYS A 26 25.79 9.34 -4.56
CA LYS A 26 26.41 10.01 -3.40
C LYS A 26 25.83 11.41 -3.17
N GLU A 27 25.60 12.19 -4.21
CA GLU A 27 25.00 13.53 -4.12
C GLU A 27 23.54 13.44 -3.70
N LEU A 28 22.80 12.47 -4.23
CA LEU A 28 21.41 12.20 -3.86
C LEU A 28 21.30 11.84 -2.38
N TYR A 29 22.09 10.86 -1.91
CA TYR A 29 22.16 10.49 -0.50
C TYR A 29 22.46 11.71 0.40
N TYR A 30 23.48 12.49 0.03
CA TYR A 30 23.86 13.66 0.79
C TYR A 30 22.76 14.72 0.86
N ARG A 31 22.01 14.93 -0.23
CA ARG A 31 20.88 15.87 -0.24
C ARG A 31 19.73 15.40 0.64
N ILE A 32 19.35 14.12 0.55
CA ILE A 32 18.30 13.55 1.42
C ILE A 32 18.70 13.68 2.88
N ARG A 33 19.92 13.30 3.22
CA ARG A 33 20.45 13.40 4.57
C ARG A 33 20.45 14.83 5.10
N LYS A 34 20.98 15.76 4.31
CA LYS A 34 20.99 17.19 4.67
C LYS A 34 19.58 17.73 4.89
N SER A 35 18.61 17.28 4.13
CA SER A 35 17.21 17.67 4.32
C SER A 35 16.66 17.11 5.62
N PHE A 36 16.96 15.86 5.97
CA PHE A 36 16.62 15.29 7.28
C PHE A 36 17.26 16.07 8.44
N ASP A 37 18.56 16.38 8.35
CA ASP A 37 19.28 17.14 9.37
C ASP A 37 18.71 18.55 9.58
N ALA A 38 18.01 19.11 8.60
CA ALA A 38 17.34 20.41 8.67
C ALA A 38 15.90 20.35 9.25
N VAL A 39 15.34 19.16 9.41
CA VAL A 39 14.02 18.98 10.04
C VAL A 39 14.08 19.35 11.52
N PRO A 40 13.06 20.00 12.12
CA PRO A 40 13.02 20.29 13.55
C PRO A 40 13.23 19.03 14.40
N ALA A 41 14.01 19.15 15.49
CA ALA A 41 14.44 18.01 16.31
C ALA A 41 13.26 17.15 16.85
N GLU A 42 12.13 17.76 17.18
CA GLU A 42 10.92 17.04 17.61
C GLU A 42 10.34 16.19 16.48
N THR A 43 10.33 16.71 15.26
CA THR A 43 9.87 15.98 14.07
C THR A 43 10.87 14.88 13.69
N GLN A 44 12.19 15.14 13.76
CA GLN A 44 13.19 14.09 13.56
C GLN A 44 12.98 12.94 14.53
N LYS A 45 12.78 13.25 15.83
CA LYS A 45 12.51 12.23 16.84
C LYS A 45 11.26 11.42 16.50
N SER A 46 10.18 12.06 16.08
CA SER A 46 8.95 11.38 15.68
C SER A 46 9.15 10.45 14.49
N CYS A 47 9.93 10.87 13.46
CA CYS A 47 10.30 10.01 12.34
C CYS A 47 11.13 8.81 12.80
N MET A 48 12.14 9.02 13.64
CA MET A 48 12.99 7.93 14.15
C MET A 48 12.18 6.91 14.96
N ASP A 49 11.33 7.40 15.87
CA ASP A 49 10.48 6.52 16.68
C ASP A 49 9.60 5.63 15.79
N PHE A 50 9.00 6.21 14.73
CA PHE A 50 8.16 5.49 13.79
C PHE A 50 8.95 4.46 12.96
N PHE A 51 10.01 4.86 12.26
CA PHE A 51 10.78 3.96 11.41
C PHE A 51 11.44 2.82 12.19
N ASN A 52 11.89 3.09 13.42
CA ASN A 52 12.48 2.05 14.26
C ASN A 52 11.43 1.11 14.88
N GLN A 53 10.17 1.54 15.01
CA GLN A 53 9.08 0.70 15.52
C GLN A 53 8.62 -0.33 14.49
N PHE A 54 8.40 0.07 13.24
CA PHE A 54 7.78 -0.76 12.22
C PHE A 54 8.80 -1.47 11.31
N ASN A 55 10.00 -0.92 11.18
CA ASN A 55 11.10 -1.49 10.38
C ASN A 55 10.74 -1.78 8.89
N TYR A 56 9.74 -1.11 8.34
CA TYR A 56 9.33 -1.30 6.93
C TYR A 56 10.37 -0.73 5.96
N TRP A 57 10.97 0.40 6.29
CA TRP A 57 11.83 1.18 5.40
C TRP A 57 13.27 1.30 5.91
N GLY A 58 13.68 0.41 6.82
CA GLY A 58 14.98 0.45 7.44
C GLY A 58 15.04 1.36 8.67
N ARG A 59 16.12 1.21 9.42
CA ARG A 59 16.34 1.93 10.68
C ARG A 59 16.91 3.33 10.44
N LEU A 60 16.53 4.24 11.34
CA LEU A 60 17.04 5.61 11.37
C LEU A 60 17.49 5.95 12.78
N ASP A 61 18.81 5.92 13.02
CA ASP A 61 19.43 6.18 14.32
C ASP A 61 20.73 6.98 14.11
N PRO A 62 20.63 8.30 13.89
CA PRO A 62 21.77 9.19 13.65
C PRO A 62 22.81 9.19 14.77
N ASP A 63 22.40 9.01 16.03
CA ASP A 63 23.29 8.99 17.18
C ASP A 63 24.29 7.81 17.13
N ASN A 64 23.85 6.70 16.52
CA ASN A 64 24.66 5.51 16.28
C ASN A 64 25.16 5.39 14.83
N GLY A 65 24.94 6.40 14.00
CA GLY A 65 25.39 6.42 12.61
C GLY A 65 24.60 5.51 11.68
N VAL A 66 23.36 5.14 12.00
CA VAL A 66 22.48 4.27 11.20
C VAL A 66 21.51 5.14 10.38
N TYR A 67 21.54 4.96 9.06
CA TYR A 67 20.74 5.74 8.10
C TYR A 67 20.10 4.85 7.01
N GLU A 68 19.71 3.63 7.34
CA GLU A 68 19.16 2.64 6.40
C GLU A 68 17.92 3.19 5.67
N GLU A 69 17.06 3.92 6.37
CA GLU A 69 15.86 4.55 5.77
C GLU A 69 16.24 5.53 4.65
N ILE A 70 17.28 6.35 4.87
CA ILE A 70 17.78 7.31 3.87
C ILE A 70 18.43 6.57 2.70
N GLU A 71 19.19 5.51 2.97
CA GLU A 71 19.85 4.68 1.95
C GLU A 71 18.80 3.99 1.06
N LEU A 72 17.73 3.45 1.64
CA LEU A 72 16.65 2.81 0.89
C LEU A 72 15.87 3.82 0.02
N LYS A 73 15.58 5.01 0.53
CA LYS A 73 14.98 6.09 -0.27
C LYS A 73 15.88 6.54 -1.42
N GLN A 74 17.17 6.73 -1.13
CA GLN A 74 18.16 7.09 -2.15
C GLN A 74 18.19 6.03 -3.24
N LYS A 75 18.28 4.75 -2.88
CA LYS A 75 18.30 3.63 -3.81
C LYS A 75 17.02 3.59 -4.65
N ALA A 76 15.85 3.66 -4.02
CA ALA A 76 14.56 3.67 -4.73
C ALA A 76 14.48 4.82 -5.75
N LEU A 77 14.90 6.03 -5.38
CA LEU A 77 14.87 7.18 -6.29
C LEU A 77 15.90 7.05 -7.43
N SER A 78 17.14 6.62 -7.13
CA SER A 78 18.19 6.55 -8.17
C SER A 78 17.97 5.39 -9.15
N GLU A 79 17.54 4.22 -8.66
CA GLU A 79 17.44 3.02 -9.50
C GLU A 79 16.08 2.93 -10.23
N HIS A 80 15.01 3.53 -9.66
CA HIS A 80 13.64 3.35 -10.12
C HIS A 80 12.90 4.64 -10.53
N ILE A 81 13.62 5.73 -10.76
CA ILE A 81 12.99 6.98 -11.22
C ILE A 81 12.20 6.80 -12.52
N ASP A 82 12.68 5.94 -13.43
CA ASP A 82 11.98 5.65 -14.69
C ASP A 82 10.70 4.83 -14.46
N ASP A 83 10.65 4.00 -13.43
CA ASP A 83 9.43 3.29 -13.02
C ASP A 83 8.40 4.24 -12.42
N PHE A 84 8.85 5.24 -11.64
CA PHE A 84 7.96 6.29 -11.15
C PHE A 84 7.45 7.20 -12.28
N ILE A 85 8.25 7.52 -13.28
CA ILE A 85 7.80 8.24 -14.49
C ILE A 85 6.73 7.41 -15.21
N TRP A 86 6.98 6.11 -15.39
CA TRP A 86 6.03 5.21 -16.01
C TRP A 86 4.69 5.15 -15.29
N LEU A 87 4.71 5.08 -13.94
CA LEU A 87 3.50 5.12 -13.12
C LEU A 87 2.79 6.47 -13.26
N TYR A 88 3.53 7.57 -13.11
CA TYR A 88 3.00 8.93 -13.22
C TYR A 88 2.20 9.16 -14.51
N GLU A 89 2.74 8.69 -15.63
CA GLU A 89 2.08 8.80 -16.94
C GLU A 89 0.80 7.99 -17.07
N ARG A 90 0.61 6.96 -16.21
CA ARG A 90 -0.55 6.05 -16.18
C ARG A 90 -1.58 6.41 -15.12
N LEU A 91 -1.23 7.28 -14.19
CA LEU A 91 -2.18 7.77 -13.19
C LEU A 91 -3.27 8.61 -13.87
N CYS A 92 -4.53 8.25 -13.62
CA CYS A 92 -5.68 8.74 -14.39
C CYS A 92 -6.20 10.10 -13.95
N ASP A 93 -5.89 10.55 -12.72
CA ASP A 93 -6.38 11.83 -12.22
C ASP A 93 -5.30 12.73 -11.61
N TYR A 94 -5.62 14.00 -11.49
CA TYR A 94 -4.73 15.01 -10.90
C TYR A 94 -4.36 14.70 -9.44
N ARG A 95 -5.30 14.16 -8.66
CA ARG A 95 -5.08 13.83 -7.24
C ARG A 95 -3.99 12.75 -7.12
N SER A 96 -4.08 11.69 -7.90
CA SER A 96 -3.09 10.60 -7.94
C SER A 96 -1.70 11.10 -8.33
N LYS A 97 -1.63 11.94 -9.37
CA LYS A 97 -0.36 12.54 -9.83
C LYS A 97 0.27 13.43 -8.77
N LYS A 98 -0.55 14.27 -8.12
CA LYS A 98 -0.10 15.12 -7.02
C LYS A 98 0.35 14.28 -5.82
N THR A 99 -0.36 13.20 -5.50
CA THR A 99 0.00 12.27 -4.43
C THR A 99 1.35 11.61 -4.68
N LEU A 100 1.57 11.04 -5.87
CA LEU A 100 2.86 10.43 -6.20
C LEU A 100 4.00 11.44 -6.09
N TYR A 101 3.83 12.62 -6.68
CA TYR A 101 4.84 13.69 -6.57
C TYR A 101 5.14 14.05 -5.11
N ALA A 102 4.10 14.23 -4.30
CA ALA A 102 4.24 14.62 -2.89
C ALA A 102 5.00 13.57 -2.07
N ILE A 103 4.71 12.28 -2.28
CA ILE A 103 5.39 11.17 -1.61
C ILE A 103 6.87 11.15 -2.01
N LEU A 104 7.19 11.19 -3.31
CA LEU A 104 8.57 11.15 -3.78
C LEU A 104 9.36 12.40 -3.38
N ASN A 105 8.73 13.57 -3.39
CA ASN A 105 9.33 14.81 -2.90
C ASN A 105 9.57 14.76 -1.38
N ASN A 106 8.66 14.15 -0.62
CA ASN A 106 8.89 13.88 0.81
C ASN A 106 10.08 12.94 1.02
N TRP A 107 10.23 11.88 0.22
CA TRP A 107 11.41 11.00 0.28
C TRP A 107 12.72 11.75 -0.01
N PHE A 108 12.69 12.69 -0.95
CA PHE A 108 13.87 13.45 -1.37
C PHE A 108 14.27 14.55 -0.38
N CYS A 109 13.31 15.28 0.15
CA CYS A 109 13.59 16.47 0.96
C CYS A 109 12.76 16.65 2.23
N TYR A 110 12.05 15.61 2.68
CA TYR A 110 11.18 15.64 3.87
C TYR A 110 10.15 16.78 3.83
N ASP A 111 9.57 17.04 2.65
CA ASP A 111 8.52 18.02 2.47
C ASP A 111 7.16 17.51 3.00
N PHE A 112 6.93 17.76 4.27
CA PHE A 112 5.67 17.39 4.94
C PHE A 112 4.49 18.27 4.53
N VAL A 113 4.76 19.49 4.04
CA VAL A 113 3.70 20.44 3.64
C VAL A 113 3.00 19.97 2.38
N THR A 114 3.76 19.64 1.34
CA THR A 114 3.19 19.11 0.08
C THR A 114 2.49 17.77 0.34
N ALA A 115 3.05 16.90 1.17
CA ALA A 115 2.41 15.64 1.54
C ALA A 115 1.07 15.85 2.25
N SER A 116 0.99 16.78 3.21
CA SER A 116 -0.25 17.09 3.94
C SER A 116 -1.39 17.57 3.02
N GLN A 117 -1.06 18.24 1.91
CA GLN A 117 -2.04 18.74 0.94
C GLN A 117 -2.68 17.63 0.09
N THR A 118 -2.14 16.42 0.11
CA THR A 118 -2.66 15.26 -0.64
C THR A 118 -3.39 14.28 0.24
N CYS A 119 -3.40 14.49 1.55
CA CYS A 119 -4.09 13.62 2.49
C CYS A 119 -5.60 13.63 2.20
N GLU A 120 -6.17 12.43 2.06
CA GLU A 120 -7.57 12.24 1.74
C GLU A 120 -8.44 12.24 3.00
N TYR A 121 -9.45 13.09 3.04
CA TYR A 121 -10.40 13.20 4.15
C TYR A 121 -11.86 13.01 3.72
N LEU A 122 -12.11 12.97 2.42
CA LEU A 122 -13.48 12.95 1.89
C LEU A 122 -14.08 11.54 1.90
N PHE A 123 -13.26 10.53 1.61
CA PHE A 123 -13.68 9.14 1.54
C PHE A 123 -13.03 8.33 2.67
N ASP A 124 -13.64 7.20 3.00
CA ASP A 124 -13.00 6.19 3.84
C ASP A 124 -11.78 5.58 3.13
N GLU A 125 -10.89 4.99 3.89
CA GLU A 125 -9.76 4.28 3.33
C GLU A 125 -10.21 3.19 2.37
N TYR A 126 -9.45 3.01 1.27
CA TYR A 126 -9.74 2.14 0.12
C TYR A 126 -10.94 2.56 -0.75
N PHE A 127 -11.97 3.22 -0.20
CA PHE A 127 -13.24 3.44 -0.91
C PHE A 127 -13.39 4.89 -1.40
N ASP A 128 -12.67 5.25 -2.47
CA ASP A 128 -12.94 6.48 -3.21
C ASP A 128 -14.20 6.29 -4.06
N LEU A 129 -15.31 6.89 -3.63
CA LEU A 129 -16.63 6.72 -4.24
C LEU A 129 -16.76 7.38 -5.62
N ASP A 130 -15.79 8.22 -6.04
CA ASP A 130 -15.70 8.72 -7.41
C ASP A 130 -15.17 7.65 -8.39
N ILE A 131 -14.46 6.62 -7.85
CA ILE A 131 -13.81 5.57 -8.64
C ILE A 131 -14.52 4.23 -8.42
N ILE A 132 -14.76 3.87 -7.14
CA ILE A 132 -15.29 2.57 -6.76
C ILE A 132 -16.81 2.58 -6.78
N GLN A 133 -17.37 1.73 -7.65
CA GLN A 133 -18.80 1.46 -7.72
C GLN A 133 -19.02 -0.03 -7.42
N CYS A 134 -20.02 -0.33 -6.61
CA CYS A 134 -20.36 -1.68 -6.18
C CYS A 134 -21.80 -2.03 -6.52
N SER A 135 -22.06 -3.32 -6.73
CA SER A 135 -23.35 -3.92 -7.02
C SER A 135 -23.70 -5.01 -6.02
N ARG A 136 -24.90 -5.59 -6.13
CA ARG A 136 -25.32 -6.73 -5.30
C ARG A 136 -24.59 -8.03 -5.64
N ASP A 137 -23.94 -8.08 -6.79
CA ASP A 137 -23.23 -9.27 -7.29
C ASP A 137 -21.74 -9.26 -6.92
N GLU A 138 -21.27 -8.29 -6.13
CA GLU A 138 -19.87 -8.20 -5.73
C GLU A 138 -19.44 -9.43 -4.93
N VAL A 139 -18.35 -10.04 -5.36
CA VAL A 139 -17.56 -11.01 -4.59
C VAL A 139 -16.29 -10.30 -4.16
N VAL A 140 -16.25 -9.96 -2.88
CA VAL A 140 -15.17 -9.14 -2.29
C VAL A 140 -14.21 -10.04 -1.53
N VAL A 141 -12.93 -9.81 -1.70
CA VAL A 141 -11.86 -10.48 -0.95
C VAL A 141 -11.10 -9.42 -0.17
N ASP A 142 -11.05 -9.58 1.14
CA ASP A 142 -10.29 -8.74 2.07
C ASP A 142 -9.10 -9.54 2.63
N LEU A 143 -7.90 -9.24 2.11
CA LEU A 143 -6.65 -9.84 2.56
C LEU A 143 -6.03 -8.94 3.63
N GLY A 144 -5.80 -9.51 4.82
CA GLY A 144 -5.46 -8.74 6.02
C GLY A 144 -6.71 -8.05 6.56
N ALA A 145 -7.76 -8.84 6.89
CA ALA A 145 -9.05 -8.30 7.31
C ALA A 145 -9.02 -7.73 8.73
N PHE A 146 -7.92 -7.92 9.46
CA PHE A 146 -7.71 -7.42 10.82
C PHE A 146 -8.94 -7.68 11.71
N THR A 147 -9.58 -6.63 12.22
CA THR A 147 -10.78 -6.73 13.06
C THR A 147 -12.09 -6.60 12.27
N GLY A 148 -12.04 -6.55 10.93
CA GLY A 148 -13.19 -6.38 10.03
C GLY A 148 -13.57 -4.93 9.77
N ASP A 149 -12.74 -3.99 10.09
CA ASP A 149 -12.95 -2.56 9.92
C ASP A 149 -13.14 -2.16 8.45
N THR A 150 -12.36 -2.74 7.53
CA THR A 150 -12.52 -2.53 6.08
C THR A 150 -13.89 -3.05 5.60
N VAL A 151 -14.31 -4.24 6.03
CA VAL A 151 -15.62 -4.79 5.66
C VAL A 151 -16.76 -3.96 6.23
N LEU A 152 -16.64 -3.51 7.48
CA LEU A 152 -17.64 -2.60 8.09
C LEU A 152 -17.68 -1.25 7.36
N SER A 153 -16.55 -0.74 6.91
CA SER A 153 -16.47 0.46 6.07
C SER A 153 -17.13 0.22 4.70
N TYR A 154 -16.87 -0.92 4.06
CA TYR A 154 -17.56 -1.33 2.83
C TYR A 154 -19.08 -1.30 3.00
N ILE A 155 -19.59 -1.97 4.04
CA ILE A 155 -21.04 -2.04 4.33
C ILE A 155 -21.62 -0.65 4.61
N ARG A 156 -20.88 0.20 5.31
CA ARG A 156 -21.30 1.59 5.59
C ARG A 156 -21.42 2.43 4.32
N ASN A 157 -20.48 2.27 3.38
CA ASN A 157 -20.45 3.07 2.14
C ASN A 157 -21.42 2.56 1.07
N PHE A 158 -21.57 1.23 0.94
CA PHE A 158 -22.34 0.63 -0.17
C PHE A 158 -23.63 -0.06 0.27
N GLY A 159 -23.76 -0.38 1.55
CA GLY A 159 -24.93 -1.07 2.11
C GLY A 159 -24.73 -2.56 2.30
N ALA A 160 -25.43 -3.15 3.29
CA ALA A 160 -25.36 -4.57 3.65
C ALA A 160 -25.89 -5.53 2.55
N ASP A 161 -26.63 -5.01 1.56
CA ASP A 161 -27.13 -5.77 0.42
C ASP A 161 -26.26 -5.63 -0.84
N CYS A 162 -25.20 -4.84 -0.77
CA CYS A 162 -24.36 -4.52 -1.93
C CYS A 162 -23.17 -5.48 -2.11
N TYR A 163 -23.36 -6.75 -1.81
CA TYR A 163 -22.44 -7.84 -2.11
C TYR A 163 -23.18 -9.18 -2.21
N LYS A 164 -22.65 -10.06 -3.04
CA LYS A 164 -23.03 -11.47 -3.12
C LYS A 164 -22.32 -12.27 -2.01
N LYS A 165 -21.03 -12.03 -1.84
CA LYS A 165 -20.19 -12.69 -0.84
C LYS A 165 -18.96 -11.86 -0.49
N ILE A 166 -18.49 -11.96 0.75
CA ILE A 166 -17.22 -11.40 1.21
C ILE A 166 -16.38 -12.53 1.81
N TYR A 167 -15.10 -12.63 1.40
CA TYR A 167 -14.09 -13.50 1.96
C TYR A 167 -13.09 -12.65 2.75
N CYS A 168 -12.87 -12.98 4.02
CA CYS A 168 -11.93 -12.31 4.89
C CYS A 168 -10.80 -13.24 5.29
N TYR A 169 -9.55 -12.83 5.03
CA TYR A 169 -8.36 -13.56 5.42
C TYR A 169 -7.62 -12.81 6.52
N GLU A 170 -7.36 -13.48 7.63
CA GLU A 170 -6.58 -12.97 8.76
C GLU A 170 -5.64 -14.08 9.25
N ILE A 171 -4.39 -13.73 9.56
CA ILE A 171 -3.35 -14.68 9.93
C ILE A 171 -3.19 -14.84 11.44
N THR A 172 -3.60 -13.85 12.22
CA THR A 172 -3.38 -13.78 13.67
C THR A 172 -4.57 -14.35 14.40
N PRO A 173 -4.43 -15.47 15.15
CA PRO A 173 -5.58 -16.10 15.82
C PRO A 173 -6.35 -15.17 16.77
N SER A 174 -5.65 -14.36 17.57
CA SER A 174 -6.27 -13.43 18.51
C SER A 174 -7.06 -12.32 17.78
N THR A 175 -6.56 -11.84 16.67
CA THR A 175 -7.24 -10.84 15.83
C THR A 175 -8.44 -11.46 15.10
N PHE A 176 -8.28 -12.71 14.63
CA PHE A 176 -9.36 -13.46 14.00
C PHE A 176 -10.57 -13.69 14.91
N GLU A 177 -10.36 -13.89 16.22
CA GLU A 177 -11.47 -13.97 17.18
C GLU A 177 -12.26 -12.66 17.25
N VAL A 178 -11.58 -11.52 17.21
CA VAL A 178 -12.23 -10.20 17.19
C VAL A 178 -12.95 -9.97 15.86
N LEU A 179 -12.31 -10.33 14.73
CA LEU A 179 -12.91 -10.31 13.40
C LEU A 179 -14.24 -11.11 13.39
N ALA A 180 -14.22 -12.35 13.92
CA ALA A 180 -15.39 -13.22 13.98
C ALA A 180 -16.51 -12.64 14.85
N TYR A 181 -16.14 -11.99 15.96
CA TYR A 181 -17.11 -11.31 16.81
C TYR A 181 -17.76 -10.11 16.08
N ASN A 182 -16.96 -9.27 15.42
CA ASN A 182 -17.44 -8.05 14.77
C ASN A 182 -18.33 -8.34 13.54
N LEU A 183 -17.98 -9.38 12.78
CA LEU A 183 -18.69 -9.72 11.54
C LEU A 183 -19.71 -10.84 11.69
N GLY A 184 -19.82 -11.49 12.85
CA GLY A 184 -20.66 -12.66 13.07
C GLY A 184 -22.19 -12.45 12.93
N THR A 185 -22.65 -11.21 12.84
CA THR A 185 -24.06 -10.87 12.60
C THR A 185 -24.40 -10.61 11.13
N TYR A 186 -23.38 -10.60 10.26
CA TYR A 186 -23.57 -10.35 8.83
C TYR A 186 -23.63 -11.67 8.06
N ASP A 187 -24.61 -11.81 7.18
CA ASP A 187 -24.75 -12.96 6.31
C ASP A 187 -23.78 -12.89 5.13
N ARG A 188 -23.41 -14.06 4.56
CA ARG A 188 -22.60 -14.17 3.34
C ARG A 188 -21.16 -13.65 3.48
N ILE A 189 -20.64 -13.59 4.72
CA ILE A 189 -19.24 -13.32 5.01
C ILE A 189 -18.58 -14.61 5.46
N GLU A 190 -17.49 -14.98 4.79
CA GLU A 190 -16.69 -16.16 5.09
C GLU A 190 -15.33 -15.75 5.65
N LEU A 191 -15.03 -16.19 6.87
CA LEU A 191 -13.80 -15.88 7.58
C LEU A 191 -12.81 -17.03 7.44
N ARG A 192 -11.56 -16.74 7.10
CA ARG A 192 -10.49 -17.71 6.89
C ARG A 192 -9.26 -17.33 7.69
N LEU A 193 -8.88 -18.19 8.66
CA LEU A 193 -7.64 -18.07 9.41
C LEU A 193 -6.48 -18.62 8.57
N LYS A 194 -6.09 -17.86 7.55
CA LYS A 194 -5.06 -18.23 6.55
C LYS A 194 -4.34 -16.98 6.05
N GLY A 195 -3.09 -17.17 5.63
CA GLY A 195 -2.38 -16.20 4.79
C GLY A 195 -2.64 -16.46 3.31
N VAL A 196 -2.50 -15.42 2.49
CA VAL A 196 -2.50 -15.52 1.03
C VAL A 196 -1.13 -15.11 0.51
N GLY A 197 -0.55 -15.97 -0.33
CA GLY A 197 0.75 -15.78 -0.94
C GLY A 197 0.80 -16.36 -2.35
N ASP A 198 2.01 -16.50 -2.89
CA ASP A 198 2.30 -17.01 -4.24
C ASP A 198 2.34 -18.56 -4.32
N GLU A 199 2.36 -19.25 -3.17
CA GLU A 199 2.40 -20.71 -3.08
C GLU A 199 1.65 -21.23 -1.84
N ILE A 200 1.23 -22.49 -1.89
CA ILE A 200 0.62 -23.19 -0.75
C ILE A 200 1.71 -23.64 0.20
N GLY A 201 1.50 -23.42 1.51
CA GLY A 201 2.45 -23.81 2.51
C GLY A 201 2.02 -23.50 3.94
N THR A 202 3.00 -23.48 4.82
CA THR A 202 2.83 -23.05 6.20
C THR A 202 3.93 -22.05 6.52
N MET A 203 3.56 -20.94 7.11
CA MET A 203 4.50 -19.92 7.55
C MET A 203 4.35 -19.64 9.04
N THR A 204 5.44 -19.19 9.64
CA THR A 204 5.46 -18.81 11.06
C THR A 204 5.19 -17.31 11.19
N VAL A 205 4.18 -16.97 11.97
CA VAL A 205 3.79 -15.59 12.27
C VAL A 205 4.44 -15.14 13.57
N SER A 206 5.01 -13.94 13.55
CA SER A 206 5.47 -13.27 14.77
C SER A 206 4.29 -12.47 15.34
N GLU A 207 3.73 -12.91 16.45
CA GLU A 207 2.74 -12.13 17.19
C GLU A 207 3.45 -10.95 17.87
N ASN A 208 3.24 -9.74 17.37
CA ASN A 208 3.52 -8.52 18.11
C ASN A 208 2.46 -8.33 19.21
N ALA A 209 2.67 -7.39 20.13
CA ALA A 209 1.75 -7.15 21.24
C ALA A 209 0.28 -7.11 20.76
N ALA A 210 -0.60 -7.76 21.50
CA ALA A 210 -2.01 -7.94 21.15
C ALA A 210 -2.67 -6.63 20.65
N GLY A 211 -3.25 -6.68 19.45
CA GLY A 211 -3.92 -5.54 18.84
C GLY A 211 -3.09 -4.73 17.84
N SER A 212 -1.87 -5.16 17.51
CA SER A 212 -1.10 -4.52 16.43
C SER A 212 -1.51 -5.09 15.07
N SER A 213 -1.83 -4.21 14.11
CA SER A 213 -2.04 -4.57 12.70
C SER A 213 -0.73 -5.01 12.02
N ALA A 214 0.42 -4.72 12.62
CA ALA A 214 1.75 -5.00 12.07
C ALA A 214 2.25 -6.44 12.30
N ASN A 215 1.36 -7.42 12.41
CA ASN A 215 1.72 -8.84 12.39
C ASN A 215 1.97 -9.27 10.96
N THR A 216 3.16 -9.79 10.68
CA THR A 216 3.58 -10.15 9.32
C THR A 216 4.05 -11.61 9.25
N LEU A 217 3.92 -12.21 8.08
CA LEU A 217 4.50 -13.51 7.78
C LEU A 217 6.03 -13.40 7.72
N GLY A 218 6.75 -14.15 8.55
CA GLY A 218 8.21 -14.04 8.57
C GLY A 218 8.92 -14.89 9.60
N PHE A 219 10.16 -14.55 9.88
CA PHE A 219 11.06 -15.33 10.72
C PHE A 219 10.86 -15.01 12.22
N GLY A 220 10.73 -16.05 13.04
CA GLY A 220 10.87 -15.96 14.51
C GLY A 220 9.58 -15.86 15.31
N GLY A 221 8.42 -16.12 14.71
CA GLY A 221 7.13 -16.12 15.42
C GLY A 221 6.80 -17.44 16.11
N ALA A 222 5.79 -17.41 16.98
CA ALA A 222 5.37 -18.55 17.80
C ALA A 222 4.22 -19.37 17.19
N VAL A 223 3.54 -18.90 16.13
CA VAL A 223 2.34 -19.53 15.57
C VAL A 223 2.55 -19.89 14.10
N ASN A 224 2.23 -21.15 13.77
CA ASN A 224 2.21 -21.61 12.38
C ASN A 224 0.84 -21.34 11.76
N VAL A 225 0.82 -20.71 10.61
CA VAL A 225 -0.38 -20.37 9.84
C VAL A 225 -0.32 -21.02 8.47
N GLU A 226 -1.45 -21.56 8.02
CA GLU A 226 -1.62 -22.05 6.65
C GLU A 226 -1.57 -20.87 5.67
N VAL A 227 -0.84 -21.06 4.57
CA VAL A 227 -0.80 -20.11 3.46
C VAL A 227 -1.35 -20.79 2.21
N THR A 228 -2.19 -20.09 1.48
CA THR A 228 -2.79 -20.54 0.23
C THR A 228 -2.58 -19.50 -0.87
N THR A 229 -2.92 -19.83 -2.12
CA THR A 229 -3.09 -18.86 -3.18
C THR A 229 -4.57 -18.56 -3.35
N LEU A 230 -4.92 -17.33 -3.71
CA LEU A 230 -6.32 -16.96 -3.92
C LEU A 230 -6.92 -17.76 -5.08
N ASP A 231 -6.14 -17.98 -6.13
CA ASP A 231 -6.51 -18.76 -7.33
C ASP A 231 -6.91 -20.22 -7.04
N ILE A 232 -6.48 -20.78 -5.91
CA ILE A 232 -6.83 -22.16 -5.50
C ILE A 232 -7.93 -22.15 -4.45
N ASP A 233 -7.96 -21.14 -3.60
CA ASP A 233 -8.85 -21.11 -2.42
C ASP A 233 -10.25 -20.59 -2.75
N ILE A 234 -10.45 -19.88 -3.88
CA ILE A 234 -11.75 -19.37 -4.35
C ILE A 234 -12.01 -19.86 -5.77
N ASP A 235 -13.12 -20.59 -5.97
CA ASP A 235 -13.51 -21.14 -7.27
C ASP A 235 -14.48 -20.23 -8.05
N GLU A 236 -15.10 -19.22 -7.41
CA GLU A 236 -16.04 -18.31 -8.07
C GLU A 236 -15.34 -17.01 -8.53
N PRO A 237 -15.86 -16.34 -9.58
CA PRO A 237 -15.31 -15.08 -10.03
C PRO A 237 -15.28 -14.03 -8.93
N VAL A 238 -14.13 -13.35 -8.78
CA VAL A 238 -13.88 -12.30 -7.80
C VAL A 238 -14.01 -10.94 -8.49
N THR A 239 -14.69 -9.99 -7.85
CA THR A 239 -14.93 -8.66 -8.43
C THR A 239 -14.19 -7.53 -7.71
N MET A 240 -13.66 -7.80 -6.52
CA MET A 240 -12.85 -6.85 -5.76
C MET A 240 -11.85 -7.58 -4.87
N ILE A 241 -10.61 -7.14 -4.85
CA ILE A 241 -9.57 -7.62 -3.94
C ILE A 241 -8.95 -6.41 -3.24
N LYS A 242 -9.06 -6.36 -1.90
CA LYS A 242 -8.27 -5.46 -1.05
C LYS A 242 -7.12 -6.27 -0.47
N ALA A 243 -5.93 -5.70 -0.46
CA ALA A 243 -4.76 -6.30 0.17
C ALA A 243 -4.00 -5.28 1.02
N ASP A 244 -3.90 -5.59 2.30
CA ASP A 244 -3.08 -4.92 3.30
C ASP A 244 -2.51 -6.01 4.21
N VAL A 245 -1.38 -6.56 3.82
CA VAL A 245 -0.82 -7.81 4.36
C VAL A 245 0.63 -7.64 4.81
N GLU A 246 0.95 -6.44 5.26
CA GLU A 246 2.19 -6.13 5.99
C GLU A 246 3.47 -6.53 5.24
N GLY A 247 3.51 -6.21 3.93
CA GLY A 247 4.66 -6.46 3.05
C GLY A 247 4.59 -7.73 2.22
N PHE A 248 3.45 -8.45 2.24
CA PHE A 248 3.20 -9.62 1.39
C PHE A 248 2.33 -9.31 0.16
N GLU A 249 2.05 -8.04 -0.12
CA GLU A 249 1.16 -7.60 -1.21
C GLU A 249 1.59 -8.14 -2.58
N GLN A 250 2.89 -8.12 -2.88
CA GLN A 250 3.43 -8.67 -4.14
C GLN A 250 3.15 -10.17 -4.27
N LYS A 251 3.31 -10.94 -3.19
CA LYS A 251 3.04 -12.38 -3.17
C LYS A 251 1.54 -12.67 -3.25
N ALA A 252 0.72 -11.92 -2.52
CA ALA A 252 -0.74 -12.02 -2.59
C ALA A 252 -1.26 -11.75 -4.01
N LEU A 253 -0.68 -10.74 -4.69
CA LEU A 253 -0.99 -10.41 -6.08
C LEU A 253 -0.64 -11.56 -7.02
N LEU A 254 0.52 -12.21 -6.86
CA LEU A 254 0.91 -13.38 -7.65
C LEU A 254 -0.02 -14.57 -7.42
N GLY A 255 -0.46 -14.79 -6.17
CA GLY A 255 -1.41 -15.83 -5.82
C GLY A 255 -2.86 -15.58 -6.29
N ALA A 256 -3.15 -14.36 -6.75
CA ALA A 256 -4.44 -13.96 -7.32
C ALA A 256 -4.37 -13.76 -8.85
N ARG A 257 -3.28 -14.19 -9.48
CA ARG A 257 -2.97 -13.86 -10.89
C ARG A 257 -4.08 -14.27 -11.86
N ASN A 258 -4.68 -15.44 -11.66
CA ASN A 258 -5.74 -15.94 -12.56
C ASN A 258 -7.03 -15.14 -12.38
N HIS A 259 -7.42 -14.80 -11.15
CA HIS A 259 -8.54 -13.90 -10.90
C HIS A 259 -8.31 -12.53 -11.54
N ILE A 260 -7.11 -11.95 -11.39
CA ILE A 260 -6.78 -10.65 -12.00
C ILE A 260 -6.88 -10.72 -13.52
N LEU A 261 -6.39 -11.80 -14.14
CA LEU A 261 -6.38 -11.96 -15.59
C LEU A 261 -7.77 -12.23 -16.18
N HIS A 262 -8.61 -13.03 -15.50
CA HIS A 262 -9.85 -13.53 -16.09
C HIS A 262 -11.10 -12.83 -15.56
N ASP A 263 -11.12 -12.47 -14.26
CA ASP A 263 -12.27 -11.83 -13.61
C ASP A 263 -12.17 -10.31 -13.61
N HIS A 264 -10.96 -9.78 -13.77
CA HIS A 264 -10.65 -8.34 -13.78
C HIS A 264 -11.24 -7.58 -12.57
N PRO A 265 -10.95 -8.03 -11.33
CA PRO A 265 -11.48 -7.42 -10.13
C PRO A 265 -10.95 -5.99 -9.93
N LYS A 266 -11.69 -5.16 -9.23
CA LYS A 266 -11.17 -3.91 -8.66
C LYS A 266 -10.09 -4.26 -7.64
N LEU A 267 -8.90 -3.67 -7.77
CA LEU A 267 -7.77 -3.92 -6.89
C LEU A 267 -7.53 -2.70 -5.99
N LEU A 268 -7.46 -2.94 -4.68
CA LEU A 268 -7.25 -1.95 -3.63
C LEU A 268 -6.07 -2.42 -2.78
N PHE A 269 -4.86 -2.00 -3.16
CA PHE A 269 -3.62 -2.52 -2.58
C PHE A 269 -2.90 -1.45 -1.76
N SER A 270 -2.52 -1.77 -0.53
CA SER A 270 -1.54 -0.99 0.22
C SER A 270 -0.18 -1.05 -0.47
N VAL A 271 0.45 0.12 -0.69
CA VAL A 271 1.72 0.22 -1.44
C VAL A 271 2.76 1.03 -0.65
N TYR A 272 2.86 0.78 0.66
CA TYR A 272 3.70 1.55 1.56
C TYR A 272 4.56 0.71 2.52
N HIS A 273 4.39 -0.60 2.58
CA HIS A 273 5.13 -1.45 3.52
C HIS A 273 6.62 -1.58 3.18
N ASN A 274 6.98 -1.33 1.94
CA ASN A 274 8.36 -1.13 1.51
C ASN A 274 8.43 -0.14 0.35
N ASN A 275 9.63 0.37 0.04
CA ASN A 275 9.78 1.36 -1.03
C ASN A 275 9.49 0.80 -2.43
N GLU A 276 9.56 -0.51 -2.61
CA GLU A 276 9.32 -1.15 -3.92
C GLU A 276 7.84 -1.16 -4.28
N ASP A 277 6.95 -1.34 -3.31
CA ASP A 277 5.52 -1.57 -3.57
C ASP A 277 4.89 -0.43 -4.37
N LEU A 278 5.33 0.80 -4.12
CA LEU A 278 4.78 1.99 -4.79
C LEU A 278 4.93 1.95 -6.33
N TRP A 279 5.99 1.34 -6.86
CA TRP A 279 6.21 1.23 -8.31
C TRP A 279 6.07 -0.20 -8.83
N LYS A 280 6.39 -1.19 -8.03
CA LYS A 280 6.47 -2.59 -8.47
C LYS A 280 5.08 -3.24 -8.57
N ILE A 281 4.19 -3.00 -7.61
CA ILE A 281 2.82 -3.51 -7.65
C ILE A 281 2.05 -3.01 -8.89
N PRO A 282 2.05 -1.70 -9.22
CA PRO A 282 1.44 -1.25 -10.48
C PRO A 282 2.03 -1.89 -11.74
N ARG A 283 3.36 -2.13 -11.76
CA ARG A 283 4.02 -2.85 -12.85
C ARG A 283 3.52 -4.29 -12.96
N MET A 284 3.49 -5.01 -11.84
CA MET A 284 3.02 -6.40 -11.80
C MET A 284 1.56 -6.52 -12.27
N ILE A 285 0.68 -5.61 -11.84
CA ILE A 285 -0.71 -5.57 -12.31
C ILE A 285 -0.76 -5.35 -13.82
N HIS A 286 -0.02 -4.37 -14.33
CA HIS A 286 0.03 -4.07 -15.76
C HIS A 286 0.56 -5.24 -16.60
N ASP A 287 1.54 -5.98 -16.09
CA ASP A 287 2.10 -7.17 -16.75
C ASP A 287 1.12 -8.34 -16.79
N ILE A 288 0.18 -8.41 -15.83
CA ILE A 288 -0.91 -9.41 -15.85
C ILE A 288 -2.03 -8.96 -16.78
N SER A 289 -2.48 -7.71 -16.67
CA SER A 289 -3.55 -7.12 -17.47
C SER A 289 -3.29 -5.63 -17.67
N SER A 290 -3.02 -5.23 -18.93
CA SER A 290 -2.53 -3.88 -19.27
C SER A 290 -3.60 -2.80 -19.37
N ASP A 291 -4.85 -3.15 -19.23
CA ASP A 291 -6.03 -2.28 -19.39
C ASP A 291 -6.50 -1.62 -18.06
N TYR A 292 -5.91 -2.02 -16.95
CA TYR A 292 -6.17 -1.37 -15.66
C TYR A 292 -5.82 0.13 -15.67
N LYS A 293 -6.72 0.91 -15.09
CA LYS A 293 -6.54 2.34 -14.82
C LYS A 293 -6.08 2.53 -13.38
N PHE A 294 -5.00 3.28 -13.19
CA PHE A 294 -4.36 3.44 -11.89
C PHE A 294 -4.70 4.77 -11.22
N TYR A 295 -4.97 4.70 -9.91
CA TYR A 295 -5.17 5.84 -9.03
C TYR A 295 -4.41 5.63 -7.71
N LEU A 296 -3.95 6.71 -7.09
CA LEU A 296 -3.32 6.71 -5.77
C LEU A 296 -4.11 7.57 -4.79
N ARG A 297 -4.28 7.08 -3.58
CA ARG A 297 -4.84 7.81 -2.45
C ARG A 297 -3.94 7.70 -1.23
N TYR A 298 -3.94 8.74 -0.41
CA TYR A 298 -3.07 8.85 0.76
C TYR A 298 -3.88 9.32 1.96
N LYS A 299 -3.82 8.61 3.08
CA LYS A 299 -4.65 8.87 4.27
C LYS A 299 -3.88 9.13 5.55
N SER A 300 -2.59 8.87 5.59
CA SER A 300 -1.80 8.99 6.82
C SER A 300 -1.40 10.44 7.15
N SER A 301 -0.79 10.59 8.31
CA SER A 301 -0.07 11.81 8.68
C SER A 301 1.07 12.10 7.70
N PRO A 302 1.31 13.35 7.31
CA PRO A 302 2.40 13.71 6.42
C PRO A 302 3.81 13.36 6.96
N ILE A 303 3.93 13.13 8.27
CA ILE A 303 5.20 12.72 8.90
C ILE A 303 5.54 11.26 8.59
N TYR A 304 4.51 10.44 8.40
CA TYR A 304 4.63 9.00 8.13
C TYR A 304 3.93 8.71 6.80
N PRO A 305 4.65 8.55 5.68
CA PRO A 305 4.04 8.29 4.38
C PRO A 305 3.58 6.81 4.26
N THR A 306 2.68 6.42 5.15
CA THR A 306 1.94 5.15 5.19
C THR A 306 0.52 5.37 4.68
N GLU A 307 -0.33 4.35 4.71
CA GLU A 307 -1.73 4.43 4.25
C GLU A 307 -1.84 4.98 2.81
N ILE A 308 -0.95 4.47 1.94
CA ILE A 308 -0.98 4.76 0.51
C ILE A 308 -1.69 3.60 -0.19
N THR A 309 -2.85 3.89 -0.75
CA THR A 309 -3.65 2.90 -1.49
C THR A 309 -3.49 3.08 -2.99
N LEU A 310 -3.08 2.03 -3.67
CA LEU A 310 -3.21 1.89 -5.12
C LEU A 310 -4.60 1.35 -5.44
N ILE A 311 -5.36 2.07 -6.23
CA ILE A 311 -6.63 1.63 -6.78
C ILE A 311 -6.41 1.33 -8.26
N ALA A 312 -6.75 0.10 -8.70
CA ALA A 312 -6.72 -0.30 -10.10
C ALA A 312 -8.10 -0.83 -10.53
N VAL A 313 -8.67 -0.23 -11.59
CA VAL A 313 -10.00 -0.54 -12.11
C VAL A 313 -10.01 -0.60 -13.63
#